data_2b2dca452a5859429bc822c15cd69c2c
#
_entry.id   2b2dca452a5859429bc822c15cd69c2c
#
_cell.length_a   1.000
_cell.length_b   1.000
_cell.length_c   1.000
_cell.angle_alpha   90.00
_cell.angle_beta   90.00
_cell.angle_gamma   90.00
#
_symmetry.space_group_name_H-M   'P 1'
#
loop_
_entity.id
_entity.type
_entity.pdbx_description
1 polymer ?
#
loop_
_entity_poly.entity_id
_entity_poly.type
_entity_poly.pdbx_seq_one_letter_code
_entity_poly.pdbx_strand_id
1 'polypeptide(L)'
;MHLLSATLFACGCVSLADGPLWPPAQTYIDKTAQCSQSSNTARCEHTRDNWKVDYEEAIAGGYRAQKHVALCLSTGCDEAIQPDKMLGCAWRIVIAETRHALPDSMDFANLNRFCGTDYIDQETRRAAASQAKAMMRLIGK
;
A
#
# COMPACT_ATOMS: atom_id res chain seq x y z
N MET A 1 -51.83 31.47 28.82
CA MET A 1 -50.38 31.67 28.79
C MET A 1 -49.73 30.35 28.46
N HIS A 2 -49.36 30.13 27.18
CA HIS A 2 -48.68 28.94 26.74
C HIS A 2 -47.20 29.29 26.53
N LEU A 3 -46.31 28.67 27.32
CA LEU A 3 -44.88 28.78 27.20
C LEU A 3 -44.41 27.78 26.11
N LEU A 4 -43.98 28.30 24.99
CA LEU A 4 -43.29 27.55 23.93
C LEU A 4 -41.84 27.30 24.36
N SER A 5 -41.54 26.04 24.65
CA SER A 5 -40.16 25.58 24.91
C SER A 5 -39.49 25.34 23.56
N ALA A 6 -38.55 26.19 23.21
CA ALA A 6 -37.70 26.03 22.03
C ALA A 6 -36.54 25.07 22.35
N THR A 7 -36.59 23.86 21.82
CA THR A 7 -35.50 22.91 21.86
C THR A 7 -34.46 23.29 20.79
N LEU A 8 -33.31 23.80 21.22
CA LEU A 8 -32.14 24.01 20.40
C LEU A 8 -31.54 22.65 20.02
N PHE A 9 -31.71 22.25 18.77
CA PHE A 9 -30.90 21.16 18.18
C PHE A 9 -29.48 21.66 18.00
N ALA A 10 -28.57 21.21 18.87
CA ALA A 10 -27.14 21.35 18.67
C ALA A 10 -26.74 20.44 17.49
N CYS A 11 -26.46 21.06 16.34
CA CYS A 11 -25.87 20.38 15.22
C CYS A 11 -24.42 19.99 15.61
N GLY A 12 -24.26 18.77 16.12
CA GLY A 12 -22.95 18.20 16.40
C GLY A 12 -22.21 18.09 15.08
N CYS A 13 -21.22 18.97 14.84
CA CYS A 13 -20.21 18.74 13.83
C CYS A 13 -19.48 17.45 14.21
N VAL A 14 -19.80 16.35 13.52
CA VAL A 14 -18.99 15.14 13.56
C VAL A 14 -17.70 15.55 12.86
N SER A 15 -16.65 15.83 13.63
CA SER A 15 -15.29 15.84 13.11
C SER A 15 -15.09 14.48 12.45
N LEU A 16 -14.91 14.48 11.12
CA LEU A 16 -14.36 13.34 10.42
C LEU A 16 -12.97 13.15 11.03
N ALA A 17 -12.87 12.21 11.98
CA ALA A 17 -11.63 11.87 12.62
C ALA A 17 -10.61 11.57 11.51
N ASP A 18 -9.47 12.26 11.56
CA ASP A 18 -8.30 11.97 10.76
C ASP A 18 -7.91 10.51 11.00
N GLY A 19 -8.52 9.60 10.22
CA GLY A 19 -8.03 8.23 10.12
C GLY A 19 -6.63 8.27 9.53
N PRO A 20 -5.77 7.29 9.84
CA PRO A 20 -4.44 7.26 9.25
C PRO A 20 -4.59 7.31 7.73
N LEU A 21 -3.86 8.23 7.08
CA LEU A 21 -3.87 8.42 5.62
C LEU A 21 -3.45 7.15 4.86
N TRP A 22 -2.77 6.24 5.56
CA TRP A 22 -2.31 4.95 5.08
C TRP A 22 -2.86 3.83 5.98
N PRO A 23 -3.27 2.68 5.40
CA PRO A 23 -3.58 1.50 6.20
C PRO A 23 -2.39 1.09 7.07
N PRO A 24 -2.61 0.56 8.27
CA PRO A 24 -1.52 0.07 9.11
C PRO A 24 -0.73 -1.05 8.42
N ALA A 25 0.57 -1.10 8.60
CA ALA A 25 1.45 -2.13 8.02
C ALA A 25 0.95 -3.57 8.29
N GLN A 26 0.42 -3.80 9.48
CA GLN A 26 -0.11 -5.11 9.92
C GLN A 26 -1.31 -5.60 9.07
N THR A 27 -2.00 -4.71 8.37
CA THR A 27 -3.10 -5.07 7.47
C THR A 27 -2.67 -6.02 6.37
N TYR A 28 -1.42 -5.93 5.96
CA TYR A 28 -0.86 -6.69 4.83
C TYR A 28 -0.14 -7.98 5.23
N ILE A 29 0.07 -8.21 6.53
CA ILE A 29 0.67 -9.47 6.98
C ILE A 29 -0.33 -10.60 6.80
N ASP A 30 0.08 -11.65 6.09
CA ASP A 30 -0.76 -12.85 5.95
C ASP A 30 -0.84 -13.59 7.28
N LYS A 31 -2.00 -13.50 7.92
CA LYS A 31 -2.27 -14.14 9.21
C LYS A 31 -2.67 -15.60 9.07
N THR A 32 -2.99 -16.05 7.87
CA THR A 32 -3.42 -17.43 7.59
C THR A 32 -2.23 -18.33 7.25
N ALA A 33 -1.18 -17.76 6.66
CA ALA A 33 0.05 -18.47 6.35
C ALA A 33 1.01 -18.50 7.53
N GLN A 34 1.68 -19.62 7.70
CA GLN A 34 2.76 -19.78 8.68
C GLN A 34 4.10 -19.86 7.96
N CYS A 35 5.07 -19.06 8.39
CA CYS A 35 6.40 -19.09 7.79
C CYS A 35 7.08 -20.47 7.86
N SER A 36 6.74 -21.29 8.85
CA SER A 36 7.23 -22.66 8.95
C SER A 36 6.78 -23.57 7.80
N GLN A 37 5.73 -23.17 7.07
CA GLN A 37 5.20 -23.89 5.91
C GLN A 37 5.62 -23.26 4.57
N SER A 38 6.32 -22.13 4.63
CA SER A 38 6.84 -21.46 3.46
C SER A 38 7.97 -22.22 2.80
N SER A 39 8.12 -22.08 1.48
CA SER A 39 9.27 -22.60 0.73
C SER A 39 10.61 -22.02 1.19
N ASN A 40 10.57 -20.87 1.84
CA ASN A 40 11.73 -20.24 2.47
C ASN A 40 11.36 -19.59 3.81
N THR A 41 11.35 -20.41 4.87
CA THR A 41 11.00 -20.01 6.23
C THR A 41 11.78 -18.78 6.69
N ALA A 42 13.10 -18.79 6.53
CA ALA A 42 13.95 -17.69 6.99
C ALA A 42 13.63 -16.35 6.30
N ARG A 43 13.36 -16.36 5.00
CA ARG A 43 12.97 -15.14 4.28
C ARG A 43 11.58 -14.67 4.65
N CYS A 44 10.63 -15.59 4.84
CA CYS A 44 9.30 -15.27 5.31
C CYS A 44 9.35 -14.58 6.68
N GLU A 45 10.06 -15.16 7.65
CA GLU A 45 10.23 -14.58 8.98
C GLU A 45 10.91 -13.20 8.92
N HIS A 46 12.02 -13.10 8.18
CA HIS A 46 12.72 -11.83 8.00
C HIS A 46 11.82 -10.74 7.41
N THR A 47 11.02 -11.07 6.40
CA THR A 47 10.07 -10.12 5.80
C THR A 47 9.02 -9.67 6.81
N ARG A 48 8.43 -10.59 7.58
CA ARG A 48 7.43 -10.25 8.61
C ARG A 48 8.00 -9.35 9.71
N ASP A 49 9.19 -9.66 10.18
CA ASP A 49 9.84 -8.91 11.25
C ASP A 49 10.18 -7.48 10.85
N ASN A 50 10.53 -7.27 9.58
CA ASN A 50 10.94 -5.96 9.06
C ASN A 50 9.79 -5.21 8.33
N TRP A 51 8.65 -5.85 8.07
CA TRP A 51 7.59 -5.29 7.23
C TRP A 51 7.10 -3.91 7.66
N LYS A 52 6.94 -3.70 8.96
CA LYS A 52 6.49 -2.40 9.47
C LYS A 52 7.49 -1.30 9.12
N VAL A 53 8.78 -1.55 9.30
CA VAL A 53 9.86 -0.60 9.02
C VAL A 53 9.93 -0.31 7.52
N ASP A 54 9.92 -1.35 6.68
CA ASP A 54 9.96 -1.21 5.23
C ASP A 54 8.74 -0.44 4.71
N TYR A 55 7.56 -0.72 5.25
CA TYR A 55 6.33 -0.05 4.84
C TYR A 55 6.32 1.44 5.24
N GLU A 56 6.73 1.76 6.47
CA GLU A 56 6.84 3.15 6.95
C GLU A 56 7.89 3.93 6.17
N GLU A 57 9.03 3.31 5.84
CA GLU A 57 10.08 3.92 5.01
C GLU A 57 9.59 4.15 3.56
N ALA A 58 8.82 3.23 3.01
CA ALA A 58 8.22 3.39 1.67
C ALA A 58 7.26 4.59 1.62
N ILE A 59 6.41 4.75 2.64
CA ILE A 59 5.49 5.89 2.79
C ILE A 59 6.26 7.21 2.93
N ALA A 60 7.39 7.18 3.63
CA ALA A 60 8.28 8.35 3.77
C ALA A 60 9.02 8.71 2.46
N GLY A 61 8.93 7.90 1.42
CA GLY A 61 9.54 8.14 0.11
C GLY A 61 10.82 7.36 -0.15
N GLY A 62 11.18 6.42 0.72
CA GLY A 62 12.38 5.59 0.58
C GLY A 62 12.31 4.66 -0.63
N TYR A 63 13.14 4.90 -1.64
CA TYR A 63 13.11 4.18 -2.92
C TYR A 63 13.29 2.66 -2.78
N ARG A 64 14.25 2.22 -1.97
CA ARG A 64 14.51 0.79 -1.76
C ARG A 64 13.33 0.11 -1.06
N ALA A 65 12.77 0.77 -0.06
CA ALA A 65 11.61 0.29 0.67
C ALA A 65 10.37 0.22 -0.25
N GLN A 66 10.14 1.21 -1.10
CA GLN A 66 9.07 1.20 -2.11
C GLN A 66 9.20 -0.01 -3.06
N LYS A 67 10.42 -0.32 -3.52
CA LYS A 67 10.67 -1.51 -4.37
C LYS A 67 10.35 -2.81 -3.63
N HIS A 68 10.74 -2.93 -2.37
CA HIS A 68 10.47 -4.10 -1.55
C HIS A 68 8.98 -4.26 -1.26
N VAL A 69 8.30 -3.19 -0.86
CA VAL A 69 6.85 -3.19 -0.63
C VAL A 69 6.09 -3.56 -1.91
N ALA A 70 6.45 -2.99 -3.06
CA ALA A 70 5.85 -3.33 -4.34
C ALA A 70 6.04 -4.82 -4.70
N LEU A 71 7.22 -5.37 -4.42
CA LEU A 71 7.50 -6.79 -4.66
C LEU A 71 6.63 -7.68 -3.76
N CYS A 72 6.60 -7.41 -2.48
CA CYS A 72 5.85 -8.23 -1.53
C CYS A 72 4.34 -8.18 -1.76
N LEU A 73 3.79 -7.00 -2.09
CA LEU A 73 2.38 -6.90 -2.47
C LEU A 73 2.07 -7.61 -3.79
N SER A 74 3.04 -7.72 -4.69
CA SER A 74 2.86 -8.45 -5.95
C SER A 74 2.99 -9.97 -5.78
N THR A 75 3.88 -10.45 -4.92
CA THR A 75 4.30 -11.87 -4.89
C THR A 75 3.99 -12.59 -3.58
N GLY A 76 3.72 -11.85 -2.50
CA GLY A 76 3.55 -12.39 -1.16
C GLY A 76 4.85 -12.60 -0.38
N CYS A 77 6.03 -12.42 -1.01
CA CYS A 77 7.33 -12.56 -0.36
C CYS A 77 7.44 -13.80 0.52
N ASP A 78 7.39 -14.97 -0.10
CA ASP A 78 7.44 -16.26 0.58
C ASP A 78 6.30 -16.43 1.63
N GLU A 79 5.08 -15.99 1.27
CA GLU A 79 3.85 -16.08 2.10
C GLU A 79 3.88 -15.21 3.38
N ALA A 80 4.83 -14.28 3.45
CA ALA A 80 4.89 -13.33 4.57
C ALA A 80 3.78 -12.29 4.51
N ILE A 81 3.42 -11.85 3.30
CA ILE A 81 2.51 -10.73 3.02
C ILE A 81 1.34 -11.23 2.19
N GLN A 82 0.14 -10.75 2.52
CA GLN A 82 -1.05 -10.98 1.71
C GLN A 82 -0.86 -10.27 0.35
N PRO A 83 -0.83 -10.99 -0.78
CA PRO A 83 -0.71 -10.35 -2.09
C PRO A 83 -1.90 -9.42 -2.38
N ASP A 84 -1.59 -8.23 -2.86
CA ASP A 84 -2.53 -7.26 -3.43
C ASP A 84 -1.95 -6.76 -4.74
N LYS A 85 -2.33 -7.39 -5.84
CA LYS A 85 -1.78 -7.12 -7.18
C LYS A 85 -2.07 -5.70 -7.65
N MET A 86 -3.23 -5.15 -7.31
CA MET A 86 -3.60 -3.77 -7.64
C MET A 86 -2.67 -2.79 -6.93
N LEU A 87 -2.49 -2.96 -5.63
CA LEU A 87 -1.63 -2.09 -4.83
C LEU A 87 -0.15 -2.29 -5.16
N GLY A 88 0.27 -3.52 -5.46
CA GLY A 88 1.62 -3.81 -5.95
C GLY A 88 1.93 -3.07 -7.26
N CYS A 89 0.98 -3.07 -8.21
CA CYS A 89 1.08 -2.27 -9.43
C CYS A 89 1.09 -0.76 -9.14
N ALA A 90 0.23 -0.27 -8.23
CA ALA A 90 0.20 1.13 -7.85
C ALA A 90 1.57 1.62 -7.32
N TRP A 91 2.22 0.85 -6.44
CA TRP A 91 3.58 1.16 -5.98
C TRP A 91 4.61 1.19 -7.12
N ARG A 92 4.49 0.31 -8.11
CA ARG A 92 5.38 0.31 -9.29
C ARG A 92 5.21 1.57 -10.13
N ILE A 93 3.98 2.07 -10.28
CA ILE A 93 3.70 3.34 -10.96
C ILE A 93 4.31 4.50 -10.16
N VAL A 94 4.16 4.52 -8.82
CA VAL A 94 4.79 5.51 -7.95
C VAL A 94 6.31 5.53 -8.16
N ILE A 95 6.97 4.37 -8.15
CA ILE A 95 8.42 4.27 -8.36
C ILE A 95 8.82 4.85 -9.72
N ALA A 96 8.07 4.54 -10.79
CA ALA A 96 8.36 5.02 -12.12
C ALA A 96 8.14 6.54 -12.30
N GLU A 97 7.14 7.10 -11.62
CA GLU A 97 6.75 8.50 -11.80
C GLU A 97 7.41 9.46 -10.81
N THR A 98 7.82 9.02 -9.63
CA THR A 98 8.45 9.87 -8.60
C THR A 98 9.95 10.04 -8.80
N ARG A 99 10.46 10.06 -9.98
CA ARG A 99 11.84 10.43 -10.36
C ARG A 99 12.86 10.35 -9.21
N HIS A 100 13.07 9.16 -8.70
CA HIS A 100 14.28 8.87 -7.97
C HIS A 100 15.44 9.08 -8.96
N ALA A 101 16.54 9.66 -8.55
CA ALA A 101 17.59 10.26 -9.38
C ALA A 101 18.06 9.42 -10.59
N LEU A 102 17.80 8.12 -10.62
CA LEU A 102 18.02 7.23 -11.78
C LEU A 102 17.03 6.05 -11.67
N PRO A 103 15.90 6.06 -12.43
CA PRO A 103 15.09 4.84 -12.54
C PRO A 103 15.98 3.73 -13.11
N ASP A 104 16.09 2.65 -12.35
CA ASP A 104 16.76 1.44 -12.76
C ASP A 104 15.99 0.82 -13.95
N SER A 105 16.70 0.26 -14.93
CA SER A 105 16.08 -0.49 -16.02
C SER A 105 15.17 -1.61 -15.52
N MET A 106 15.46 -2.17 -14.34
CA MET A 106 14.62 -3.15 -13.64
C MET A 106 13.28 -2.58 -13.17
N ASP A 107 13.18 -1.29 -12.88
CA ASP A 107 11.91 -0.68 -12.46
C ASP A 107 10.90 -0.69 -13.61
N PHE A 108 11.33 -0.37 -14.82
CA PHE A 108 10.47 -0.45 -16.01
C PHE A 108 10.13 -1.90 -16.37
N ALA A 109 11.09 -2.83 -16.25
CA ALA A 109 10.82 -4.24 -16.47
C ALA A 109 9.80 -4.79 -15.47
N ASN A 110 9.93 -4.42 -14.20
CA ASN A 110 9.00 -4.80 -13.15
C ASN A 110 7.63 -4.13 -13.31
N LEU A 111 7.57 -2.87 -13.74
CA LEU A 111 6.32 -2.19 -14.07
C LEU A 111 5.58 -2.96 -15.18
N ASN A 112 6.26 -3.29 -16.27
CA ASN A 112 5.68 -4.05 -17.36
C ASN A 112 5.21 -5.45 -16.93
N ARG A 113 6.00 -6.14 -16.10
CA ARG A 113 5.68 -7.47 -15.60
C ARG A 113 4.45 -7.47 -14.69
N PHE A 114 4.42 -6.60 -13.69
CA PHE A 114 3.42 -6.63 -12.61
C PHE A 114 2.21 -5.70 -12.84
N CYS A 115 2.26 -4.85 -13.84
CA CYS A 115 1.13 -4.04 -14.30
C CYS A 115 0.66 -4.43 -15.72
N GLY A 116 1.31 -5.41 -16.35
CA GLY A 116 0.96 -5.89 -17.68
C GLY A 116 -0.32 -6.72 -17.70
N THR A 117 -0.90 -6.86 -18.90
CA THR A 117 -2.17 -7.58 -19.13
C THR A 117 -2.09 -9.08 -18.83
N ASP A 118 -0.90 -9.65 -18.82
CA ASP A 118 -0.67 -11.06 -18.44
C ASP A 118 -0.73 -11.29 -16.93
N TYR A 119 -0.69 -10.22 -16.13
CA TYR A 119 -0.66 -10.30 -14.68
C TYR A 119 -1.89 -9.72 -13.99
N ILE A 120 -2.43 -8.60 -14.49
CA ILE A 120 -3.67 -7.96 -14.02
C ILE A 120 -4.52 -7.54 -15.21
N ASP A 121 -5.84 -7.54 -15.03
CA ASP A 121 -6.76 -7.05 -16.05
C ASP A 121 -6.72 -5.52 -16.20
N GLN A 122 -7.37 -5.02 -17.25
CA GLN A 122 -7.38 -3.60 -17.56
C GLN A 122 -8.10 -2.75 -16.51
N GLU A 123 -9.13 -3.28 -15.86
CA GLU A 123 -9.87 -2.57 -14.82
C GLU A 123 -9.00 -2.40 -13.58
N THR A 124 -8.36 -3.48 -13.12
CA THR A 124 -7.40 -3.47 -12.02
C THR A 124 -6.23 -2.51 -12.29
N ARG A 125 -5.73 -2.46 -13.54
CA ARG A 125 -4.68 -1.53 -13.94
C ARG A 125 -5.12 -0.06 -13.86
N ARG A 126 -6.35 0.27 -14.26
CA ARG A 126 -6.91 1.63 -14.10
C ARG A 126 -7.05 2.00 -12.62
N ALA A 127 -7.53 1.08 -11.80
CA ALA A 127 -7.62 1.27 -10.36
C ALA A 127 -6.24 1.51 -9.74
N ALA A 128 -5.22 0.74 -10.14
CA ALA A 128 -3.84 0.94 -9.71
C ALA A 128 -3.29 2.31 -10.08
N ALA A 129 -3.55 2.80 -11.30
CA ALA A 129 -3.12 4.13 -11.74
C ALA A 129 -3.80 5.24 -10.94
N SER A 130 -5.09 5.11 -10.65
CA SER A 130 -5.81 6.04 -9.78
C SER A 130 -5.26 6.04 -8.35
N GLN A 131 -5.01 4.85 -7.79
CA GLN A 131 -4.43 4.68 -6.46
C GLN A 131 -3.03 5.29 -6.39
N ALA A 132 -2.17 5.07 -7.40
CA ALA A 132 -0.83 5.63 -7.46
C ALA A 132 -0.85 7.17 -7.38
N LYS A 133 -1.78 7.83 -8.09
CA LYS A 133 -1.95 9.29 -8.02
C LYS A 133 -2.32 9.76 -6.61
N ALA A 134 -3.17 9.03 -5.91
CA ALA A 134 -3.52 9.34 -4.52
C ALA A 134 -2.29 9.17 -3.59
N MET A 135 -1.55 8.07 -3.75
CA MET A 135 -0.34 7.77 -2.98
C MET A 135 0.74 8.85 -3.16
N MET A 136 1.01 9.28 -4.39
CA MET A 136 2.02 10.32 -4.66
C MET A 136 1.72 11.65 -3.96
N ARG A 137 0.45 11.96 -3.68
CA ARG A 137 0.07 13.14 -2.90
C ARG A 137 0.35 13.01 -1.41
N LEU A 138 0.50 11.79 -0.90
CA LEU A 138 0.66 11.48 0.52
C LEU A 138 2.11 11.13 0.90
N ILE A 139 2.91 10.66 -0.07
CA ILE A 139 4.29 10.24 0.18
C ILE A 139 5.13 11.40 0.70
N GLY A 140 5.86 11.14 1.79
CA GLY A 140 6.77 12.11 2.40
C GLY A 140 6.09 13.23 3.21
N LYS A 141 4.81 13.06 3.57
CA LYS A 141 4.06 14.02 4.41
C LYS A 141 3.94 13.56 5.84
#